data_3c6be7b6d7188a550833c6b8e49f2982
#
_entry.id   3c6be7b6d7188a550833c6b8e49f2982
#
_cell.length_a   1.000
_cell.length_b   1.000
_cell.length_c   1.000
_cell.angle_alpha   90.00
_cell.angle_beta   90.00
_cell.angle_gamma   90.00
#
_symmetry.space_group_name_H-M   'P 1'
#
loop_
_entity.id
_entity.type
_entity.pdbx_description
1 polymer ?
#
loop_
_entity_poly.entity_id
_entity_poly.type
_entity_poly.pdbx_seq_one_letter_code
_entity_poly.pdbx_strand_id
1 'polypeptide(L)'
;MTEAYDGRQDVGMDLHRRRSVLVRMTEDGRKLETARIANSPAALRAVMARAGQNPQVVVEATYGWYWAADVLEAAGAEVHLAHPLGVKTFTYRRVKEDPLTEHRSV
;
A
#
# COMPACT_ATOMS: atom_id res chain seq x y z
N MET A 1 19.63 16.74 -12.42
CA MET A 1 18.54 16.06 -12.96
C MET A 1 18.36 14.69 -12.37
N THR A 2 17.19 14.38 -12.10
CA THR A 2 16.88 13.16 -11.45
C THR A 2 16.65 12.08 -12.45
N GLU A 3 17.22 10.95 -12.20
CA GLU A 3 16.90 9.82 -13.02
C GLU A 3 15.55 9.31 -12.72
N ALA A 4 14.83 8.97 -13.76
CA ALA A 4 13.56 8.33 -13.59
C ALA A 4 13.83 6.86 -13.30
N TYR A 5 13.43 6.41 -12.14
CA TYR A 5 13.50 5.01 -11.81
C TYR A 5 12.29 4.33 -12.42
N ASP A 6 12.52 3.36 -13.29
CA ASP A 6 11.42 2.68 -13.95
C ASP A 6 11.32 1.21 -13.55
N GLY A 7 12.01 0.80 -12.51
CA GLY A 7 11.86 -0.52 -11.97
C GLY A 7 10.66 -0.63 -11.04
N ARG A 8 10.45 -1.81 -10.50
CA ARG A 8 9.38 -2.03 -9.55
C ARG A 8 9.66 -1.28 -8.27
N GLN A 9 8.63 -0.71 -7.70
CA GLN A 9 8.77 0.08 -6.47
C GLN A 9 8.17 -0.65 -5.30
N ASP A 10 8.76 -0.40 -4.13
CA ASP A 10 8.23 -0.82 -2.86
C ASP A 10 7.70 0.41 -2.15
N VAL A 11 6.53 0.28 -1.57
CA VAL A 11 5.90 1.40 -0.89
C VAL A 11 5.51 0.96 0.51
N GLY A 12 5.96 1.72 1.49
CA GLY A 12 5.51 1.54 2.86
C GLY A 12 4.42 2.55 3.15
N MET A 13 3.29 2.08 3.66
CA MET A 13 2.18 2.96 3.99
C MET A 13 1.88 2.86 5.48
N ASP A 14 1.99 3.99 6.15
CA ASP A 14 1.63 4.10 7.55
C ASP A 14 0.25 4.76 7.61
N LEU A 15 -0.77 3.94 7.86
CA LEU A 15 -2.15 4.38 7.75
C LEU A 15 -2.67 4.76 9.12
N HIS A 16 -2.99 6.03 9.27
CA HIS A 16 -3.60 6.54 10.49
C HIS A 16 -5.04 6.89 10.19
N ARG A 17 -5.74 7.39 11.20
CA ARG A 17 -7.17 7.57 11.07
C ARG A 17 -7.55 8.55 9.97
N ARG A 18 -6.85 9.68 9.87
CA ARG A 18 -7.23 10.72 8.92
C ARG A 18 -6.20 10.97 7.86
N ARG A 19 -4.96 10.63 8.14
CA ARG A 19 -3.86 10.90 7.23
C ARG A 19 -2.98 9.69 7.17
N SER A 20 -2.24 9.61 6.10
CA SER A 20 -1.30 8.52 5.91
C SER A 20 -0.01 9.06 5.37
N VAL A 21 1.05 8.30 5.61
CA VAL A 21 2.37 8.61 5.08
C VAL A 21 2.78 7.43 4.23
N LEU A 22 3.18 7.71 3.01
CA LEU A 22 3.67 6.68 2.11
C LEU A 22 5.10 7.00 1.73
N VAL A 23 5.95 6.00 1.75
CA VAL A 23 7.33 6.15 1.31
C VAL A 23 7.53 5.23 0.12
N ARG A 24 7.84 5.83 -1.03
CA ARG A 24 8.14 5.05 -2.23
C ARG A 24 9.64 4.81 -2.30
N MET A 25 10.00 3.59 -2.62
CA MET A 25 11.40 3.19 -2.65
C MET A 25 11.66 2.34 -3.88
N THR A 26 12.92 2.33 -4.29
CA THR A 26 13.36 1.35 -5.28
C THR A 26 13.41 -0.02 -4.63
N GLU A 27 13.56 -1.05 -5.45
CA GLU A 27 13.62 -2.41 -4.93
C GLU A 27 14.81 -2.62 -4.01
N ASP A 28 15.87 -1.86 -4.20
CA ASP A 28 17.04 -1.98 -3.34
C ASP A 28 17.00 -1.02 -2.16
N GLY A 29 15.86 -0.37 -1.94
CA GLY A 29 15.67 0.39 -0.70
C GLY A 29 15.97 1.87 -0.77
N ARG A 30 16.28 2.41 -1.95
CA ARG A 30 16.54 3.83 -2.05
C ARG A 30 15.23 4.59 -2.07
N LYS A 31 15.14 5.61 -1.22
CA LYS A 31 13.90 6.36 -1.10
C LYS A 31 13.71 7.26 -2.32
N LEU A 32 12.51 7.20 -2.89
CA LEU A 32 12.14 8.04 -4.01
C LEU A 32 11.28 9.21 -3.59
N GLU A 33 10.38 9.00 -2.63
CA GLU A 33 9.45 10.03 -2.22
C GLU A 33 8.85 9.68 -0.87
N THR A 34 8.59 10.71 -0.07
CA THR A 34 7.72 10.59 1.09
C THR A 34 6.50 11.44 0.82
N ALA A 35 5.33 10.79 0.78
CA ALA A 35 4.08 11.48 0.51
C ALA A 35 3.20 11.44 1.75
N ARG A 36 2.71 12.60 2.15
CA ARG A 36 1.76 12.71 3.25
C ARG A 36 0.43 13.09 2.65
N ILE A 37 -0.58 12.27 2.89
CA ILE A 37 -1.86 12.46 2.23
C ILE A 37 -2.99 12.45 3.24
N ALA A 38 -4.07 13.13 2.90
CA ALA A 38 -5.34 12.89 3.56
C ALA A 38 -5.86 11.52 3.12
N ASN A 39 -6.61 10.87 3.98
CA ASN A 39 -7.12 9.54 3.68
C ASN A 39 -8.30 9.66 2.73
N SER A 40 -8.00 9.65 1.46
CA SER A 40 -9.03 9.64 0.42
C SER A 40 -8.57 8.75 -0.72
N PRO A 41 -9.52 8.10 -1.40
CA PRO A 41 -9.12 7.28 -2.56
C PRO A 41 -8.39 8.09 -3.62
N ALA A 42 -8.80 9.34 -3.86
CA ALA A 42 -8.16 10.15 -4.89
C ALA A 42 -6.71 10.45 -4.55
N ALA A 43 -6.43 10.81 -3.28
CA ALA A 43 -5.07 11.11 -2.87
C ALA A 43 -4.20 9.87 -2.96
N LEU A 44 -4.75 8.72 -2.57
CA LEU A 44 -3.98 7.48 -2.61
C LEU A 44 -3.71 7.06 -4.06
N ARG A 45 -4.71 7.21 -4.93
CA ARG A 45 -4.48 6.90 -6.34
C ARG A 45 -3.42 7.79 -6.96
N ALA A 46 -3.34 9.05 -6.52
CA ALA A 46 -2.33 9.94 -7.05
C ALA A 46 -0.92 9.46 -6.70
N VAL A 47 -0.73 8.93 -5.50
CA VAL A 47 0.56 8.36 -5.13
C VAL A 47 0.83 7.11 -5.97
N MET A 48 -0.19 6.28 -6.14
CA MET A 48 0.00 5.05 -6.91
C MET A 48 0.34 5.35 -8.37
N ALA A 49 -0.15 6.46 -8.90
CA ALA A 49 0.22 6.83 -10.27
C ALA A 49 1.71 7.07 -10.41
N ARG A 50 2.37 7.43 -9.32
CA ARG A 50 3.82 7.63 -9.34
C ARG A 50 4.59 6.39 -8.96
N ALA A 51 3.90 5.36 -8.51
CA ALA A 51 4.57 4.17 -8.00
C ALA A 51 4.88 3.13 -9.09
N GLY A 52 4.57 3.46 -10.32
CA GLY A 52 4.86 2.54 -11.41
C GLY A 52 3.88 1.40 -11.50
N GLN A 53 4.31 0.35 -12.15
CA GLN A 53 3.44 -0.81 -12.37
C GLN A 53 3.69 -1.85 -11.30
N ASN A 54 2.59 -2.41 -10.79
CA ASN A 54 2.64 -3.52 -9.84
C ASN A 54 3.53 -3.24 -8.63
N PRO A 55 3.38 -2.09 -7.98
CA PRO A 55 4.22 -1.85 -6.81
C PRO A 55 3.84 -2.79 -5.69
N GLN A 56 4.81 -3.10 -4.84
CA GLN A 56 4.52 -3.80 -3.61
C GLN A 56 4.25 -2.78 -2.53
N VAL A 57 3.10 -2.87 -1.89
CA VAL A 57 2.73 -1.91 -0.85
C VAL A 57 2.54 -2.65 0.44
N VAL A 58 3.29 -2.26 1.45
CA VAL A 58 3.14 -2.80 2.80
C VAL A 58 2.36 -1.76 3.60
N VAL A 59 1.20 -2.17 4.08
CA VAL A 59 0.32 -1.27 4.84
C VAL A 59 0.39 -1.65 6.30
N GLU A 60 0.72 -0.69 7.14
CA GLU A 60 0.69 -0.86 8.58
C GLU A 60 -0.46 -0.04 9.12
N ALA A 61 -1.42 -0.71 9.75
CA ALA A 61 -2.61 -0.04 10.25
C ALA A 61 -3.18 -0.85 11.39
N THR A 62 -3.80 -0.15 12.32
CA THR A 62 -4.46 -0.83 13.42
C THR A 62 -5.90 -1.17 13.07
N TYR A 63 -6.52 -0.37 12.22
CA TYR A 63 -7.89 -0.63 11.81
C TYR A 63 -8.21 0.24 10.59
N GLY A 64 -9.32 -0.10 9.92
CA GLY A 64 -9.80 0.74 8.86
C GLY A 64 -8.99 0.69 7.59
N TRP A 65 -8.30 -0.40 7.35
CA TRP A 65 -7.39 -0.47 6.21
C TRP A 65 -8.08 -0.98 4.93
N TYR A 66 -9.31 -1.46 5.04
CA TYR A 66 -9.92 -2.12 3.88
C TYR A 66 -10.09 -1.18 2.69
N TRP A 67 -10.46 0.06 2.95
CA TRP A 67 -10.64 1.01 1.86
C TRP A 67 -9.32 1.23 1.12
N ALA A 68 -8.24 1.34 1.88
CA ALA A 68 -6.94 1.58 1.28
C ALA A 68 -6.49 0.37 0.47
N ALA A 69 -6.69 -0.82 1.02
CA ALA A 69 -6.32 -2.02 0.29
C ALA A 69 -7.09 -2.15 -1.01
N ASP A 70 -8.38 -1.82 -0.99
CA ASP A 70 -9.18 -1.89 -2.20
C ASP A 70 -8.69 -0.90 -3.25
N VAL A 71 -8.36 0.32 -2.84
CA VAL A 71 -7.85 1.32 -3.77
C VAL A 71 -6.50 0.89 -4.33
N LEU A 72 -5.64 0.39 -3.46
CA LEU A 72 -4.31 -0.04 -3.90
C LEU A 72 -4.39 -1.19 -4.88
N GLU A 73 -5.23 -2.18 -4.57
CA GLU A 73 -5.38 -3.30 -5.49
C GLU A 73 -5.96 -2.89 -6.82
N ALA A 74 -6.94 -1.99 -6.79
CA ALA A 74 -7.53 -1.51 -8.03
C ALA A 74 -6.51 -0.75 -8.86
N ALA A 75 -5.50 -0.18 -8.23
CA ALA A 75 -4.44 0.53 -8.94
C ALA A 75 -3.32 -0.40 -9.39
N GLY A 76 -3.45 -1.70 -9.16
CA GLY A 76 -2.46 -2.67 -9.61
C GLY A 76 -1.40 -3.02 -8.60
N ALA A 77 -1.53 -2.58 -7.36
CA ALA A 77 -0.54 -2.86 -6.34
C ALA A 77 -0.71 -4.24 -5.76
N GLU A 78 0.38 -4.82 -5.34
CA GLU A 78 0.38 -6.02 -4.54
C GLU A 78 0.43 -5.60 -3.08
N VAL A 79 -0.62 -5.90 -2.33
CA VAL A 79 -0.80 -5.35 -1.00
C VAL A 79 -0.43 -6.38 0.04
N HIS A 80 0.42 -5.96 0.96
CA HIS A 80 0.83 -6.77 2.11
C HIS A 80 0.48 -6.01 3.37
N LEU A 81 -0.09 -6.72 4.33
CA LEU A 81 -0.47 -6.10 5.59
C LEU A 81 0.58 -6.42 6.63
N ALA A 82 1.15 -5.39 7.23
CA ALA A 82 2.09 -5.56 8.32
C ALA A 82 1.31 -5.61 9.61
N HIS A 83 1.55 -6.64 10.39
CA HIS A 83 0.90 -6.76 11.67
C HIS A 83 1.35 -5.62 12.58
N PRO A 84 0.44 -5.06 13.39
CA PRO A 84 0.83 -3.95 14.26
C PRO A 84 1.98 -4.28 15.20
N LEU A 85 2.14 -5.54 15.54
CA LEU A 85 3.26 -5.93 16.39
C LEU A 85 4.55 -6.09 15.62
N GLY A 86 4.51 -5.86 14.31
CA GLY A 86 5.72 -5.81 13.52
C GLY A 86 6.35 -7.15 13.24
N VAL A 87 5.65 -8.25 13.48
CA VAL A 87 6.29 -9.53 13.38
C VAL A 87 6.02 -10.23 12.07
N LYS A 88 4.89 -9.95 11.44
CA LYS A 88 4.52 -10.68 10.24
C LYS A 88 3.84 -9.78 9.25
N THR A 89 3.99 -10.17 8.00
CA THR A 89 3.35 -9.48 6.89
C THR A 89 2.46 -10.48 6.18
N PHE A 90 1.25 -10.05 5.88
CA PHE A 90 0.30 -10.88 5.16
C PHE A 90 0.04 -10.27 3.81
N THR A 91 -0.08 -11.12 2.80
CA THR A 91 -0.53 -10.66 1.52
C THR A 91 -2.05 -10.54 1.57
N TYR A 92 -2.55 -9.35 1.29
CA TYR A 92 -3.98 -9.13 1.19
C TYR A 92 -4.43 -9.51 -0.21
N ARG A 93 -5.50 -10.29 -0.26
CA ARG A 93 -5.99 -10.73 -1.54
C ARG A 93 -7.49 -10.75 -1.50
N ARG A 94 -8.09 -10.10 -2.46
CA ARG A 94 -9.53 -10.08 -2.57
C ARG A 94 -9.95 -11.28 -3.42
N VAL A 95 -10.18 -12.39 -2.77
CA VAL A 95 -10.53 -13.62 -3.47
C VAL A 95 -12.00 -13.89 -3.22
N LYS A 96 -12.81 -13.71 -4.25
CA LYS A 96 -14.24 -13.73 -4.05
C LYS A 96 -14.81 -15.12 -3.95
N GLU A 97 -14.16 -16.07 -4.56
CA GLU A 97 -14.67 -17.44 -4.58
C GLU A 97 -14.24 -18.23 -3.36
N ASP A 98 -13.41 -17.67 -2.52
CA ASP A 98 -12.96 -18.36 -1.33
C ASP A 98 -13.76 -17.83 -0.15
N PRO A 99 -14.67 -18.65 0.40
CA PRO A 99 -15.51 -18.14 1.47
C PRO A 99 -14.74 -17.71 2.70
N LEU A 100 -13.53 -18.21 2.89
CA LEU A 100 -12.77 -17.81 4.05
C LEU A 100 -12.29 -16.38 3.97
N THR A 101 -12.15 -15.86 2.78
CA THR A 101 -11.68 -14.49 2.64
C THR A 101 -12.76 -13.50 3.00
N GLU A 102 -13.98 -13.94 3.16
CA GLU A 102 -15.04 -13.05 3.61
C GLU A 102 -14.84 -12.62 5.04
N HIS A 103 -13.94 -13.27 5.74
CA HIS A 103 -13.66 -12.96 7.13
C HIS A 103 -12.48 -12.05 7.30
N ARG A 104 -12.19 -11.27 6.30
CA ARG A 104 -11.03 -10.40 6.39
C ARG A 104 -11.20 -9.33 7.46
N SER A 105 -12.39 -9.17 7.98
CA SER A 105 -12.62 -8.27 9.08
C SER A 105 -12.07 -8.82 10.38
N VAL A 106 -11.68 -10.03 10.36
CA VAL A 106 -11.19 -10.70 11.55
C VAL A 106 -9.76 -10.31 11.86
#